data_43e14b3f413fdf169ca496d6e3e586a7
#
_entry.id   43e14b3f413fdf169ca496d6e3e586a7
#
_cell.length_a   1.000
_cell.length_b   1.000
_cell.length_c   1.000
_cell.angle_alpha   90.00
_cell.angle_beta   90.00
_cell.angle_gamma   90.00
#
_symmetry.space_group_name_H-M   'P 1'
#
loop_
_entity.id
_entity.type
_entity.pdbx_description
1 polymer ?
#
loop_
_entity_poly.entity_id
_entity_poly.type
_entity_poly.pdbx_seq_one_letter_code
_entity_poly.pdbx_strand_id
1 'polypeptide(L)'
;TAEWQNRGLNLWTIAEGTQALSSGTATYTLPTDTVDLLEHQIRTGTGTNQTDTNLTRITVSTYAQTANKNTTGRPTQIFIQRLSNKVDVTFYPVPDSSATYTLFYYRIVGIDGISSGISGTTTSFIPPRFVPCLVSGLAYYVAMKRPEVADRVTALKQEYEFQFELAAGEDSDSASARFVPYNTFFGS
;
A
#
# COMPACT_ATOMS: atom_id res chain seq x y z
N THR A 1 -6.28 4.76 14.10
CA THR A 1 -5.74 4.84 12.72
C THR A 1 -5.41 3.46 12.15
N ALA A 2 -4.69 2.59 12.86
CA ALA A 2 -4.40 1.21 12.40
C ALA A 2 -5.68 0.42 12.07
N GLU A 3 -6.75 0.60 12.82
CA GLU A 3 -8.05 0.00 12.53
C GLU A 3 -8.60 0.44 11.16
N TRP A 4 -8.45 1.71 10.80
CA TRP A 4 -8.92 2.22 9.50
C TRP A 4 -8.18 1.60 8.33
N GLN A 5 -6.87 1.41 8.45
CA GLN A 5 -6.09 0.65 7.45
C GLN A 5 -6.58 -0.79 7.32
N ASN A 6 -6.88 -1.45 8.44
CA ASN A 6 -7.44 -2.80 8.45
C ASN A 6 -8.85 -2.88 7.82
N ARG A 7 -9.59 -1.77 7.81
CA ARG A 7 -10.89 -1.64 7.13
C ARG A 7 -10.75 -1.28 5.64
N GLY A 8 -9.51 -1.17 5.11
CA GLY A 8 -9.23 -0.95 3.69
C GLY A 8 -9.20 0.52 3.25
N LEU A 9 -9.13 1.47 4.18
CA LEU A 9 -9.01 2.90 3.85
C LEU A 9 -7.55 3.23 3.47
N ASN A 10 -7.25 3.29 2.18
CA ASN A 10 -5.89 3.49 1.67
C ASN A 10 -5.75 4.66 0.71
N LEU A 11 -6.84 5.32 0.27
CA LEU A 11 -6.79 6.28 -0.82
C LEU A 11 -5.85 7.47 -0.57
N TRP A 12 -5.87 8.06 0.64
CA TRP A 12 -4.96 9.17 0.96
C TRP A 12 -3.57 8.71 1.40
N THR A 13 -3.37 7.40 1.61
CA THR A 13 -2.08 6.83 2.01
C THR A 13 -1.28 6.28 0.83
N ILE A 14 -1.76 6.46 -0.39
CA ILE A 14 -1.07 6.01 -1.59
C ILE A 14 -0.04 7.06 -1.99
N ALA A 15 1.21 6.62 -2.13
CA ALA A 15 2.30 7.45 -2.60
C ALA A 15 3.01 6.79 -3.78
N GLU A 16 3.38 7.60 -4.76
CA GLU A 16 4.25 7.20 -5.86
C GLU A 16 5.70 7.11 -5.40
N GLY A 17 6.44 6.15 -5.93
CA GLY A 17 7.86 6.01 -5.67
C GLY A 17 8.61 5.43 -6.87
N THR A 18 9.90 5.70 -6.88
CA THR A 18 10.83 5.15 -7.85
C THR A 18 12.06 4.58 -7.15
N GLN A 19 12.59 3.47 -7.67
CA GLN A 19 13.82 2.85 -7.20
C GLN A 19 14.68 2.48 -8.40
N ALA A 20 15.83 3.14 -8.56
CA ALA A 20 16.79 2.76 -9.59
C ALA A 20 17.38 1.39 -9.27
N LEU A 21 17.48 0.52 -10.28
CA LEU A 21 18.02 -0.82 -10.14
C LEU A 21 19.45 -0.87 -10.69
N SER A 22 20.32 -1.54 -9.94
CA SER A 22 21.70 -1.76 -10.33
C SER A 22 21.89 -3.19 -10.86
N SER A 23 22.68 -3.34 -11.90
CA SER A 23 23.03 -4.67 -12.42
C SER A 23 23.63 -5.56 -11.33
N GLY A 24 23.18 -6.81 -11.26
CA GLY A 24 23.62 -7.79 -10.27
C GLY A 24 22.97 -7.66 -8.88
N THR A 25 22.16 -6.66 -8.64
CA THR A 25 21.47 -6.47 -7.35
C THR A 25 20.02 -6.92 -7.46
N ALA A 26 19.66 -7.98 -6.75
CA ALA A 26 18.31 -8.55 -6.79
C ALA A 26 17.34 -7.89 -5.81
N THR A 27 17.80 -7.45 -4.62
CA THR A 27 16.92 -7.05 -3.51
C THR A 27 17.16 -5.59 -3.11
N TYR A 28 16.07 -4.88 -2.90
CA TYR A 28 16.05 -3.48 -2.47
C TYR A 28 15.10 -3.30 -1.30
N THR A 29 15.48 -2.45 -0.35
CA THR A 29 14.63 -2.03 0.75
C THR A 29 13.91 -0.74 0.37
N LEU A 30 12.59 -0.73 0.50
CA LEU A 30 11.76 0.45 0.26
C LEU A 30 11.75 1.38 1.50
N PRO A 31 11.24 2.62 1.37
CA PRO A 31 11.11 3.53 2.51
C PRO A 31 10.39 2.87 3.68
N THR A 32 10.84 3.16 4.90
CA THR A 32 10.40 2.49 6.14
C THR A 32 8.93 2.68 6.48
N ASP A 33 8.30 3.72 5.92
CA ASP A 33 6.87 4.01 6.03
C ASP A 33 5.99 3.22 5.04
N THR A 34 6.61 2.34 4.22
CA THR A 34 5.90 1.49 3.25
C THR A 34 5.23 0.31 3.96
N VAL A 35 3.94 0.11 3.72
CA VAL A 35 3.17 -1.05 4.20
C VAL A 35 3.09 -2.15 3.16
N ASP A 36 2.77 -1.80 1.93
CA ASP A 36 2.72 -2.72 0.77
C ASP A 36 2.81 -1.94 -0.54
N LEU A 37 2.97 -2.65 -1.66
CA LEU A 37 2.87 -2.10 -3.01
C LEU A 37 1.52 -2.49 -3.63
N LEU A 38 0.86 -1.50 -4.24
CA LEU A 38 -0.37 -1.70 -5.02
C LEU A 38 -0.03 -2.04 -6.47
N GLU A 39 0.71 -1.15 -7.12
CA GLU A 39 1.11 -1.28 -8.52
C GLU A 39 2.63 -1.18 -8.62
N HIS A 40 3.20 -1.92 -9.57
CA HIS A 40 4.65 -1.98 -9.75
C HIS A 40 5.02 -2.34 -11.18
N GLN A 41 5.89 -1.53 -11.75
CA GLN A 41 6.30 -1.61 -13.15
C GLN A 41 7.82 -1.43 -13.27
N ILE A 42 8.42 -2.06 -14.26
CA ILE A 42 9.79 -1.74 -14.68
C ILE A 42 9.73 -0.69 -15.76
N ARG A 43 10.33 0.44 -15.48
CA ARG A 43 10.54 1.55 -16.40
C ARG A 43 11.89 1.44 -17.06
N THR A 44 11.89 1.55 -18.38
CA THR A 44 13.12 1.63 -19.21
C THR A 44 13.05 2.87 -20.08
N GLY A 45 14.22 3.42 -20.45
CA GLY A 45 14.29 4.65 -21.24
C GLY A 45 13.99 5.92 -20.43
N THR A 46 14.03 7.05 -21.11
CA THR A 46 13.81 8.37 -20.52
C THR A 46 13.02 9.28 -21.46
N GLY A 47 12.32 10.25 -20.89
CA GLY A 47 11.53 11.22 -21.66
C GLY A 47 10.46 10.54 -22.53
N THR A 48 10.41 10.92 -23.80
CA THR A 48 9.42 10.39 -24.78
C THR A 48 9.65 8.92 -25.16
N ASN A 49 10.82 8.37 -24.88
CA ASN A 49 11.20 6.95 -25.15
C ASN A 49 11.03 6.06 -23.91
N GLN A 50 10.35 6.56 -22.89
CA GLN A 50 10.07 5.80 -21.69
C GLN A 50 9.06 4.68 -21.99
N THR A 51 9.33 3.49 -21.47
CA THR A 51 8.42 2.34 -21.56
C THR A 51 8.29 1.69 -20.19
N ASP A 52 7.04 1.53 -19.75
CA ASP A 52 6.69 0.88 -18.49
C ASP A 52 6.13 -0.52 -18.79
N THR A 53 6.67 -1.53 -18.11
CA THR A 53 6.23 -2.92 -18.25
C THR A 53 5.87 -3.47 -16.88
N ASN A 54 4.66 -4.02 -16.76
CA ASN A 54 4.18 -4.60 -15.52
C ASN A 54 5.06 -5.77 -15.06
N LEU A 55 5.31 -5.84 -13.76
CA LEU A 55 5.93 -6.98 -13.10
C LEU A 55 4.86 -7.93 -12.57
N THR A 56 5.12 -9.21 -12.62
CA THR A 56 4.25 -10.21 -11.99
C THR A 56 4.65 -10.37 -10.52
N ARG A 57 3.75 -10.09 -9.59
CA ARG A 57 3.97 -10.36 -8.18
C ARG A 57 3.93 -11.87 -7.93
N ILE A 58 5.00 -12.41 -7.33
CA ILE A 58 5.11 -13.82 -7.01
C ILE A 58 5.08 -14.07 -5.50
N THR A 59 4.67 -15.27 -5.11
CA THR A 59 4.59 -15.70 -3.71
C THR A 59 5.93 -16.21 -3.20
N VAL A 60 6.07 -16.34 -1.88
CA VAL A 60 7.23 -16.99 -1.23
C VAL A 60 7.51 -18.36 -1.81
N SER A 61 6.47 -19.19 -1.98
CA SER A 61 6.61 -20.56 -2.49
C SER A 61 7.09 -20.56 -3.94
N THR A 62 6.55 -19.69 -4.79
CA THR A 62 6.99 -19.56 -6.18
C THR A 62 8.44 -19.10 -6.26
N TYR A 63 8.82 -18.11 -5.46
CA TYR A 63 10.22 -17.65 -5.42
C TYR A 63 11.16 -18.73 -4.87
N ALA A 64 10.72 -19.49 -3.84
CA ALA A 64 11.51 -20.59 -3.26
C ALA A 64 11.78 -21.70 -4.26
N GLN A 65 10.81 -22.03 -5.13
CA GLN A 65 10.93 -23.06 -6.18
C GLN A 65 11.80 -22.67 -7.36
N THR A 66 12.19 -21.39 -7.49
CA THR A 66 13.10 -20.94 -8.55
C THR A 66 14.44 -21.63 -8.40
N ALA A 67 14.81 -22.47 -9.36
CA ALA A 67 16.00 -23.30 -9.30
C ALA A 67 17.31 -22.49 -9.26
N ASN A 68 17.39 -21.44 -10.05
CA ASN A 68 18.56 -20.53 -10.06
C ASN A 68 18.11 -19.08 -9.85
N LYS A 69 18.27 -18.59 -8.63
CA LYS A 69 17.89 -17.22 -8.23
C LYS A 69 18.85 -16.14 -8.74
N ASN A 70 20.02 -16.55 -9.25
CA ASN A 70 21.06 -15.64 -9.76
C ASN A 70 20.98 -15.46 -11.29
N THR A 71 19.96 -16.00 -11.95
CA THR A 71 19.75 -15.76 -13.38
C THR A 71 19.60 -14.26 -13.62
N THR A 72 20.46 -13.69 -14.46
CA THR A 72 20.44 -12.27 -14.82
C THR A 72 19.62 -12.03 -16.08
N GLY A 73 19.00 -10.88 -16.16
CA GLY A 73 18.18 -10.47 -17.30
C GLY A 73 17.28 -9.28 -16.96
N ARG A 74 16.37 -8.96 -17.88
CA ARG A 74 15.33 -7.98 -17.60
C ARG A 74 14.38 -8.51 -16.52
N PRO A 75 14.16 -7.79 -15.43
CA PRO A 75 13.19 -8.19 -14.42
C PRO A 75 11.76 -8.32 -14.98
N THR A 76 11.10 -9.43 -14.69
CA THR A 76 9.72 -9.71 -15.10
C THR A 76 8.83 -10.06 -13.91
N GLN A 77 9.44 -10.44 -12.78
CA GLN A 77 8.76 -10.85 -11.57
C GLN A 77 9.30 -10.06 -10.38
N ILE A 78 8.44 -9.84 -9.42
CA ILE A 78 8.77 -9.18 -8.16
C ILE A 78 8.22 -9.99 -6.98
N PHE A 79 9.08 -10.26 -6.02
CA PHE A 79 8.75 -10.86 -4.74
C PHE A 79 8.79 -9.78 -3.66
N ILE A 80 7.68 -9.55 -2.97
CA ILE A 80 7.53 -8.51 -1.96
C ILE A 80 7.49 -9.15 -0.59
N GLN A 81 8.44 -8.80 0.27
CA GLN A 81 8.54 -9.25 1.65
C GLN A 81 8.15 -8.12 2.60
N ARG A 82 7.02 -8.26 3.27
CA ARG A 82 6.59 -7.34 4.32
C ARG A 82 7.15 -7.81 5.65
N LEU A 83 8.23 -7.19 6.09
CA LEU A 83 8.86 -7.44 7.38
C LEU A 83 8.27 -6.50 8.44
N SER A 84 8.55 -6.77 9.72
CA SER A 84 7.98 -6.00 10.83
C SER A 84 8.36 -4.50 10.81
N ASN A 85 9.51 -4.16 10.23
CA ASN A 85 10.08 -2.82 10.25
C ASN A 85 10.43 -2.27 8.87
N LYS A 86 10.22 -3.04 7.80
CA LYS A 86 10.54 -2.65 6.42
C LYS A 86 9.83 -3.52 5.40
N VAL A 87 9.80 -3.05 4.16
CA VAL A 87 9.39 -3.85 3.00
C VAL A 87 10.58 -4.01 2.08
N ASP A 88 10.96 -5.25 1.80
CA ASP A 88 11.99 -5.59 0.82
C ASP A 88 11.33 -6.10 -0.46
N VAL A 89 11.88 -5.69 -1.60
CA VAL A 89 11.46 -6.16 -2.92
C VAL A 89 12.62 -6.89 -3.60
N THR A 90 12.36 -8.09 -4.11
CA THR A 90 13.35 -8.90 -4.82
C THR A 90 12.89 -9.16 -6.24
N PHE A 91 13.75 -8.89 -7.20
CA PHE A 91 13.48 -9.05 -8.62
C PHE A 91 13.97 -10.37 -9.15
N TYR A 92 13.18 -10.93 -10.08
CA TYR A 92 13.60 -12.09 -10.85
C TYR A 92 13.18 -11.94 -12.33
N PRO A 93 14.09 -12.17 -13.28
CA PRO A 93 15.57 -12.29 -13.15
C PRO A 93 16.22 -11.10 -12.45
N VAL A 94 17.45 -11.29 -11.96
CA VAL A 94 18.28 -10.22 -11.38
C VAL A 94 18.58 -9.19 -12.48
N PRO A 95 18.44 -7.88 -12.24
CA PRO A 95 18.73 -6.86 -13.25
C PRO A 95 20.11 -7.06 -13.88
N ASP A 96 20.16 -7.07 -15.20
CA ASP A 96 21.41 -7.07 -15.98
C ASP A 96 21.83 -5.63 -16.36
N SER A 97 22.84 -5.50 -17.20
CA SER A 97 23.35 -4.21 -17.70
C SER A 97 22.85 -3.87 -19.12
N SER A 98 21.86 -4.62 -19.65
CA SER A 98 21.38 -4.42 -21.03
C SER A 98 20.58 -3.13 -21.19
N ALA A 99 19.98 -2.63 -20.08
CA ALA A 99 19.27 -1.36 -20.02
C ALA A 99 19.35 -0.76 -18.62
N THR A 100 19.01 0.53 -18.52
CA THR A 100 18.77 1.16 -17.22
C THR A 100 17.35 0.83 -16.78
N TYR A 101 17.23 0.13 -15.67
CA TYR A 101 15.95 -0.24 -15.10
C TYR A 101 15.64 0.62 -13.89
N THR A 102 14.40 1.07 -13.81
CA THR A 102 13.86 1.76 -12.63
C THR A 102 12.54 1.09 -12.24
N LEU A 103 12.41 0.64 -11.00
CA LEU A 103 11.12 0.27 -10.45
C LEU A 103 10.30 1.53 -10.27
N PHE A 104 9.15 1.60 -10.91
CA PHE A 104 8.11 2.59 -10.68
C PHE A 104 6.96 1.91 -9.95
N TYR A 105 6.48 2.50 -8.85
CA TYR A 105 5.49 1.84 -8.02
C TYR A 105 4.58 2.82 -7.31
N TYR A 106 3.37 2.36 -6.99
CA TYR A 106 2.50 2.98 -6.02
C TYR A 106 2.51 2.15 -4.75
N ARG A 107 2.75 2.78 -3.60
CA ARG A 107 2.85 2.15 -2.30
C ARG A 107 1.79 2.63 -1.34
N ILE A 108 1.36 1.76 -0.45
CA ILE A 108 0.58 2.15 0.72
C ILE A 108 1.56 2.65 1.78
N VAL A 109 1.35 3.89 2.20
CA VAL A 109 2.11 4.51 3.29
C VAL A 109 1.38 4.28 4.60
N GLY A 110 2.09 3.92 5.66
CA GLY A 110 1.52 3.81 7.00
C GLY A 110 0.92 5.15 7.46
N ILE A 111 -0.26 5.12 8.08
CA ILE A 111 -0.88 6.32 8.69
C ILE A 111 -0.11 6.67 9.99
N ASP A 112 1.18 6.67 9.94
CA ASP A 112 2.05 6.74 11.10
C ASP A 112 2.56 8.17 11.39
N GLY A 113 1.70 9.15 11.41
CA GLY A 113 2.06 10.42 12.03
C GLY A 113 2.29 10.34 13.56
N ILE A 114 2.22 9.12 14.14
CA ILE A 114 2.23 8.92 15.60
C ILE A 114 3.38 8.02 16.07
N SER A 115 4.15 7.37 15.16
CA SER A 115 5.08 6.30 15.54
C SER A 115 6.40 6.75 16.17
N SER A 116 6.77 7.99 16.11
CA SER A 116 8.07 8.45 16.64
C SER A 116 7.98 9.46 17.78
N GLY A 117 7.05 9.24 18.69
CA GLY A 117 6.89 10.07 19.89
C GLY A 117 6.04 11.32 19.60
N ILE A 118 5.03 11.54 20.42
CA ILE A 118 4.16 12.71 20.36
C ILE A 118 5.02 13.95 20.73
N SER A 119 5.66 14.52 19.74
CA SER A 119 6.09 15.91 19.81
C SER A 119 4.89 16.76 19.44
N GLY A 120 4.55 17.78 20.22
CA GLY A 120 3.41 18.66 19.98
C GLY A 120 3.44 19.44 18.64
N THR A 121 4.41 19.13 17.78
CA THR A 121 4.59 19.68 16.43
C THR A 121 4.34 18.65 15.32
N THR A 122 3.98 17.40 15.67
CA THR A 122 3.72 16.36 14.66
C THR A 122 2.38 16.62 14.01
N THR A 123 2.40 17.00 12.74
CA THR A 123 1.18 17.19 11.93
C THR A 123 0.58 15.82 11.62
N SER A 124 -0.68 15.61 11.97
CA SER A 124 -1.40 14.40 11.58
C SER A 124 -1.65 14.39 10.07
N PHE A 125 -1.32 13.26 9.41
CA PHE A 125 -1.65 13.04 8.00
C PHE A 125 -3.14 12.67 7.78
N ILE A 126 -4.00 12.86 8.79
CA ILE A 126 -5.42 12.54 8.70
C ILE A 126 -6.15 13.66 7.97
N PRO A 127 -6.85 13.36 6.86
CA PRO A 127 -7.63 14.35 6.15
C PRO A 127 -8.71 14.99 7.05
N PRO A 128 -9.06 16.27 6.85
CA PRO A 128 -10.06 16.96 7.66
C PRO A 128 -11.42 16.23 7.76
N ARG A 129 -11.83 15.53 6.69
CA ARG A 129 -13.07 14.73 6.66
C ARG A 129 -13.09 13.57 7.67
N PHE A 130 -11.91 13.08 8.09
CA PHE A 130 -11.80 12.02 9.10
C PHE A 130 -11.64 12.52 10.54
N VAL A 131 -11.52 13.83 10.76
CA VAL A 131 -11.38 14.40 12.10
C VAL A 131 -12.59 14.10 13.00
N PRO A 132 -13.85 14.23 12.55
CA PRO A 132 -15.01 13.84 13.37
C PRO A 132 -14.98 12.36 13.76
N CYS A 133 -14.60 11.48 12.82
CA CYS A 133 -14.44 10.05 13.08
C CYS A 133 -13.33 9.78 14.11
N LEU A 134 -12.20 10.50 14.02
CA LEU A 134 -11.12 10.38 15.00
C LEU A 134 -11.55 10.78 16.40
N VAL A 135 -12.28 11.89 16.51
CA VAL A 135 -12.77 12.41 17.81
C VAL A 135 -13.78 11.45 18.44
N SER A 136 -14.78 10.98 17.66
CA SER A 136 -15.78 10.02 18.15
C SER A 136 -15.17 8.68 18.52
N GLY A 137 -14.22 8.18 17.70
CA GLY A 137 -13.48 6.96 17.99
C GLY A 137 -12.63 7.09 19.26
N LEU A 138 -11.92 8.21 19.44
CA LEU A 138 -11.16 8.45 20.66
C LEU A 138 -12.07 8.49 21.89
N ALA A 139 -13.22 9.18 21.81
CA ALA A 139 -14.20 9.23 22.88
C ALA A 139 -14.71 7.83 23.26
N TYR A 140 -15.01 6.99 22.25
CA TYR A 140 -15.41 5.60 22.46
C TYR A 140 -14.31 4.78 23.17
N TYR A 141 -13.07 4.82 22.69
CA TYR A 141 -11.97 4.04 23.28
C TYR A 141 -11.60 4.51 24.68
N VAL A 142 -11.70 5.81 24.98
CA VAL A 142 -11.50 6.36 26.33
C VAL A 142 -12.63 5.92 27.26
N ALA A 143 -13.89 5.97 26.80
CA ALA A 143 -15.05 5.54 27.59
C ALA A 143 -14.97 4.07 27.98
N MET A 144 -14.47 3.18 27.11
CA MET A 144 -14.26 1.78 27.43
C MET A 144 -13.26 1.54 28.59
N LYS A 145 -12.39 2.50 28.88
CA LYS A 145 -11.41 2.44 29.99
C LYS A 145 -11.93 3.08 31.28
N ARG A 146 -13.13 3.65 31.26
CA ARG A 146 -13.74 4.40 32.35
C ARG A 146 -15.05 3.76 32.79
N PRO A 147 -15.08 3.03 33.93
CA PRO A 147 -16.32 2.40 34.42
C PRO A 147 -17.45 3.38 34.68
N GLU A 148 -17.12 4.64 35.04
CA GLU A 148 -18.08 5.67 35.39
C GLU A 148 -18.98 6.12 34.23
N VAL A 149 -18.60 5.81 32.99
CA VAL A 149 -19.33 6.19 31.77
C VAL A 149 -19.73 4.96 30.93
N ALA A 150 -19.80 3.80 31.55
CA ALA A 150 -20.11 2.53 30.88
C ALA A 150 -21.47 2.54 30.15
N ASP A 151 -22.45 3.27 30.66
CA ASP A 151 -23.78 3.48 30.08
C ASP A 151 -23.71 4.19 28.71
N ARG A 152 -22.71 5.02 28.47
CA ARG A 152 -22.54 5.79 27.23
C ARG A 152 -21.76 5.05 26.14
N VAL A 153 -21.08 3.95 26.45
CA VAL A 153 -20.17 3.25 25.51
C VAL A 153 -20.91 2.80 24.25
N THR A 154 -22.14 2.31 24.37
CA THR A 154 -22.93 1.86 23.21
C THR A 154 -23.27 3.01 22.28
N ALA A 155 -23.71 4.15 22.83
CA ALA A 155 -24.03 5.33 22.03
C ALA A 155 -22.79 5.92 21.35
N LEU A 156 -21.66 5.97 22.05
CA LEU A 156 -20.38 6.44 21.49
C LEU A 156 -19.87 5.53 20.38
N LYS A 157 -20.09 4.21 20.50
CA LYS A 157 -19.75 3.26 19.43
C LYS A 157 -20.60 3.51 18.19
N GLN A 158 -21.91 3.70 18.34
CA GLN A 158 -22.80 3.98 17.21
C GLN A 158 -22.42 5.28 16.51
N GLU A 159 -22.10 6.33 17.26
CA GLU A 159 -21.63 7.60 16.71
C GLU A 159 -20.30 7.42 15.95
N TYR A 160 -19.34 6.66 16.50
CA TYR A 160 -18.08 6.37 15.83
C TYR A 160 -18.31 5.63 14.51
N GLU A 161 -19.13 4.57 14.49
CA GLU A 161 -19.40 3.82 13.26
C GLU A 161 -20.11 4.69 12.22
N PHE A 162 -21.07 5.52 12.63
CA PHE A 162 -21.74 6.47 11.74
C PHE A 162 -20.76 7.47 11.10
N GLN A 163 -19.88 8.07 11.90
CA GLN A 163 -18.86 9.01 11.40
C GLN A 163 -17.85 8.32 10.51
N PHE A 164 -17.53 7.05 10.81
CA PHE A 164 -16.65 6.25 9.97
C PHE A 164 -17.26 5.94 8.59
N GLU A 165 -18.53 5.51 8.56
CA GLU A 165 -19.23 5.22 7.30
C GLU A 165 -19.37 6.48 6.43
N LEU A 166 -19.67 7.62 7.04
CA LEU A 166 -19.75 8.89 6.34
C LEU A 166 -18.40 9.29 5.71
N ALA A 167 -17.32 9.21 6.48
CA ALA A 167 -15.99 9.55 6.00
C ALA A 167 -15.47 8.55 4.96
N ALA A 168 -15.75 7.27 5.13
CA ALA A 168 -15.35 6.22 4.17
C ALA A 168 -16.13 6.33 2.86
N GLY A 169 -17.39 6.76 2.90
CA GLY A 169 -18.19 7.01 1.70
C GLY A 169 -17.61 8.14 0.84
N GLU A 170 -17.11 9.19 1.45
CA GLU A 170 -16.42 10.30 0.77
C GLU A 170 -15.05 9.89 0.21
N ASP A 171 -14.40 8.89 0.84
CA ASP A 171 -13.07 8.42 0.46
C ASP A 171 -13.12 7.26 -0.56
N SER A 172 -14.31 6.92 -1.07
CA SER A 172 -14.45 5.89 -2.10
C SER A 172 -13.91 6.38 -3.45
N ASP A 173 -13.23 5.49 -4.17
CA ASP A 173 -12.81 5.76 -5.54
C ASP A 173 -14.04 5.87 -6.44
N SER A 174 -14.22 7.04 -7.06
CA SER A 174 -15.31 7.30 -8.02
C SER A 174 -14.97 6.90 -9.46
N ALA A 175 -13.86 6.17 -9.67
CA ALA A 175 -13.52 5.67 -11.00
C ALA A 175 -14.56 4.67 -11.49
N SER A 176 -15.04 4.88 -12.73
CA SER A 176 -16.02 3.99 -13.36
C SER A 176 -15.40 2.62 -13.67
N ALA A 177 -15.81 1.59 -12.94
CA ALA A 177 -15.45 0.21 -13.26
C ALA A 177 -16.30 -0.28 -14.44
N ARG A 178 -15.72 -0.31 -15.64
CA ARG A 178 -16.39 -0.86 -16.82
C ARG A 178 -16.07 -2.35 -16.94
N PHE A 179 -17.02 -3.19 -16.58
CA PHE A 179 -16.94 -4.62 -16.89
C PHE A 179 -17.32 -4.84 -18.35
N VAL A 180 -16.37 -5.24 -19.17
CA VAL A 180 -16.64 -5.73 -20.53
C VAL A 180 -16.75 -7.24 -20.46
N PRO A 181 -17.94 -7.85 -20.66
CA PRO A 181 -18.07 -9.30 -20.70
C PRO A 181 -17.23 -9.84 -21.87
N TYR A 182 -16.31 -10.73 -21.58
CA TYR A 182 -15.56 -11.44 -22.60
C TYR A 182 -16.43 -12.55 -23.16
N ASN A 183 -17.11 -12.27 -24.27
CA ASN A 183 -17.85 -13.29 -25.02
C ASN A 183 -16.85 -14.14 -25.81
N THR A 184 -16.49 -15.29 -25.29
CA THR A 184 -15.90 -16.37 -26.09
C THR A 184 -17.00 -16.99 -26.94
N PHE A 185 -17.17 -16.53 -28.17
CA PHE A 185 -17.89 -17.31 -29.19
C PHE A 185 -17.00 -18.50 -29.58
N PHE A 186 -17.32 -19.68 -29.04
CA PHE A 186 -16.90 -20.92 -29.67
C PHE A 186 -17.78 -21.08 -30.91
N GLY A 187 -17.26 -20.66 -32.06
CA GLY A 187 -17.82 -21.03 -33.35
C GLY A 187 -17.60 -22.53 -33.57
N SER A 188 -18.68 -23.22 -33.73
CA SER A 188 -18.74 -24.59 -34.25
C SER A 188 -18.26 -24.70 -35.69
#